data_2a894541ddd2dd632f733581da37bd4c
#
_entry.id   2a894541ddd2dd632f733581da37bd4c
#
_cell.length_a   1.000
_cell.length_b   1.000
_cell.length_c   1.000
_cell.angle_alpha   90.00
_cell.angle_beta   90.00
_cell.angle_gamma   90.00
#
_symmetry.space_group_name_H-M   'P 1'
#
loop_
_entity.id
_entity.type
_entity.pdbx_description
1 polymer ?
#
loop_
_entity_poly.entity_id
_entity_poly.type
_entity_poly.pdbx_seq_one_letter_code
_entity_poly.pdbx_strand_id
1 'polypeptide(L)'
;KTWDNLPKYDANGLIQYTVKEVNVPKEYTDSITTDPATGEITITNTRTSTKGKLVLTKTVVGDVDKAEAENVIKFKITDEAGNSETYALTDFQYDVSTKKYTLELDKPAGTYTIEEIQYDIDGYETSSIKYVVGTGLQKDGKSAEATVVVDETVNVAFVDTYDKTTTTENTTEVTTTTEDTTEITTTTEDTTEITTTTEDTTEITTTTEDTTEVTTTTEDTTEVTT
;
A
#
# COMPACT_ATOMS: atom_id res chain seq x y z
N LYS A 1 16.90 39.57 28.84
CA LYS A 1 18.12 40.37 28.60
C LYS A 1 17.90 41.75 29.21
N THR A 2 18.90 42.33 29.89
CA THR A 2 18.86 43.68 30.45
C THR A 2 19.74 44.57 29.60
N TRP A 3 19.27 45.78 29.33
CA TRP A 3 20.05 46.83 28.72
C TRP A 3 20.17 47.94 29.76
N ASP A 4 21.39 48.23 30.20
CA ASP A 4 21.69 49.21 31.19
C ASP A 4 22.09 50.56 30.54
N ASN A 5 21.85 51.64 31.25
CA ASN A 5 22.27 53.02 30.88
C ASN A 5 21.68 53.55 29.57
N LEU A 6 20.47 53.11 29.21
CA LEU A 6 19.75 53.67 28.04
C LEU A 6 19.37 55.14 28.38
N PRO A 7 19.59 56.10 27.45
CA PRO A 7 19.17 57.50 27.63
C PRO A 7 17.64 57.60 27.80
N LYS A 8 17.19 58.30 28.81
CA LYS A 8 15.75 58.48 29.05
C LYS A 8 15.13 59.57 28.17
N TYR A 9 15.94 60.57 27.80
CA TYR A 9 15.51 61.70 27.01
C TYR A 9 16.50 61.97 25.87
N ASP A 10 15.99 62.55 24.79
CA ASP A 10 16.74 63.13 23.69
C ASP A 10 16.31 64.63 23.49
N ALA A 11 16.72 65.23 22.37
CA ALA A 11 16.34 66.59 22.01
C ALA A 11 14.83 66.80 21.79
N ASN A 12 14.08 65.71 21.58
CA ASN A 12 12.64 65.67 21.24
C ASN A 12 11.79 65.25 22.47
N GLY A 13 12.40 64.91 23.61
CA GLY A 13 11.70 64.48 24.79
C GLY A 13 12.00 63.06 25.25
N LEU A 14 10.98 62.36 25.79
CA LEU A 14 11.09 61.01 26.32
C LEU A 14 11.30 60.04 25.19
N ILE A 15 12.35 59.21 25.24
CA ILE A 15 12.64 58.17 24.27
C ILE A 15 11.76 56.97 24.56
N GLN A 16 11.00 56.57 23.54
CA GLN A 16 10.21 55.35 23.56
C GLN A 16 11.03 54.20 22.93
N TYR A 17 11.45 53.26 23.77
CA TYR A 17 12.16 52.07 23.32
C TYR A 17 11.17 51.00 22.92
N THR A 18 11.45 50.32 21.79
CA THR A 18 10.72 49.17 21.35
C THR A 18 11.66 47.97 21.23
N VAL A 19 11.14 46.78 21.44
CA VAL A 19 11.85 45.52 21.26
C VAL A 19 11.17 44.74 20.17
N LYS A 20 11.96 44.13 19.33
CA LYS A 20 11.47 43.19 18.30
C LYS A 20 12.26 41.90 18.42
N GLU A 21 11.57 40.78 18.42
CA GLU A 21 12.20 39.49 18.24
C GLU A 21 12.62 39.28 16.77
N VAL A 22 13.82 38.77 16.57
CA VAL A 22 14.37 38.49 15.25
C VAL A 22 14.48 36.98 15.08
N ASN A 23 14.00 36.47 13.94
CA ASN A 23 14.00 35.02 13.59
C ASN A 23 13.08 34.20 14.52
N VAL A 24 11.82 34.63 14.70
CA VAL A 24 10.78 33.81 15.31
C VAL A 24 10.65 32.52 14.49
N PRO A 25 10.78 31.31 15.07
CA PRO A 25 10.60 30.06 14.34
C PRO A 25 9.21 29.97 13.70
N LYS A 26 9.11 29.34 12.55
CA LYS A 26 7.89 29.29 11.72
C LYS A 26 6.65 28.76 12.47
N GLU A 27 6.88 27.87 13.46
CA GLU A 27 5.84 27.25 14.28
C GLU A 27 5.43 28.09 15.49
N TYR A 28 5.99 29.29 15.65
CA TYR A 28 5.67 30.21 16.75
C TYR A 28 5.16 31.53 16.21
N THR A 29 4.29 32.15 17.01
CA THR A 29 3.94 33.58 16.91
C THR A 29 4.44 34.27 18.13
N ASP A 30 5.06 35.44 17.96
CA ASP A 30 5.48 36.29 19.08
C ASP A 30 4.37 37.27 19.46
N SER A 31 4.31 37.58 20.73
CA SER A 31 3.58 38.74 21.24
C SER A 31 4.47 39.53 22.21
N ILE A 32 4.43 40.84 22.12
CA ILE A 32 5.25 41.74 22.95
C ILE A 32 4.34 42.62 23.77
N THR A 33 4.48 42.59 25.09
CA THR A 33 3.74 43.44 26.02
C THR A 33 4.71 44.26 26.86
N THR A 34 4.33 45.49 27.16
CA THR A 34 5.11 46.37 28.03
C THR A 34 4.28 46.71 29.24
N ASP A 35 4.85 46.52 30.44
CA ASP A 35 4.25 46.99 31.68
C ASP A 35 4.46 48.52 31.79
N PRO A 36 3.39 49.34 31.77
CA PRO A 36 3.53 50.78 31.79
C PRO A 36 4.05 51.34 33.14
N ALA A 37 3.97 50.56 34.22
CA ALA A 37 4.42 51.00 35.56
C ALA A 37 5.91 50.74 35.76
N THR A 38 6.41 49.63 35.23
CA THR A 38 7.80 49.20 35.43
C THR A 38 8.68 49.39 34.20
N GLY A 39 8.07 49.50 33.01
CA GLY A 39 8.76 49.50 31.72
C GLY A 39 9.27 48.11 31.33
N GLU A 40 8.88 47.07 32.04
CA GLU A 40 9.26 45.70 31.71
C GLU A 40 8.59 45.24 30.40
N ILE A 41 9.38 44.67 29.51
CA ILE A 41 8.92 44.15 28.24
C ILE A 41 8.95 42.62 28.30
N THR A 42 7.78 42.03 28.16
CA THR A 42 7.62 40.58 28.10
C THR A 42 7.41 40.16 26.62
N ILE A 43 8.24 39.25 26.15
CA ILE A 43 8.09 38.59 24.84
C ILE A 43 7.57 37.19 25.11
N THR A 44 6.42 36.85 24.51
CA THR A 44 5.80 35.52 24.62
C THR A 44 5.77 34.88 23.25
N ASN A 45 6.41 33.74 23.13
CA ASN A 45 6.32 32.91 21.94
C ASN A 45 5.26 31.81 22.13
N THR A 46 4.22 31.87 21.31
CA THR A 46 3.15 30.89 21.32
C THR A 46 3.30 29.93 20.14
N ARG A 47 3.34 28.65 20.41
CA ARG A 47 3.44 27.64 19.38
C ARG A 47 2.13 27.52 18.61
N THR A 48 2.22 27.50 17.28
CA THR A 48 1.07 27.42 16.37
C THR A 48 0.95 26.04 15.67
N SER A 49 2.00 25.20 15.73
CA SER A 49 1.94 23.85 15.16
C SER A 49 0.95 22.96 15.94
N THR A 50 0.07 22.31 15.22
CA THR A 50 -0.87 21.30 15.75
C THR A 50 -0.65 19.95 15.08
N LYS A 51 0.37 19.83 14.22
CA LYS A 51 0.65 18.65 13.41
C LYS A 51 1.93 17.96 13.84
N GLY A 52 1.95 16.65 13.63
CA GLY A 52 3.12 15.80 13.57
C GLY A 52 3.22 15.12 12.23
N LYS A 53 4.21 14.27 12.06
CA LYS A 53 4.46 13.52 10.82
C LYS A 53 4.07 12.06 11.00
N LEU A 54 3.24 11.53 10.11
CA LEU A 54 2.98 10.11 9.92
C LEU A 54 3.77 9.64 8.69
N VAL A 55 4.66 8.68 8.88
CA VAL A 55 5.42 8.06 7.79
C VAL A 55 4.93 6.62 7.63
N LEU A 56 4.31 6.34 6.50
CA LEU A 56 3.86 5.00 6.13
C LEU A 56 4.85 4.39 5.14
N THR A 57 5.33 3.19 5.45
CA THR A 57 6.18 2.43 4.54
C THR A 57 5.54 1.10 4.16
N LYS A 58 5.71 0.70 2.91
CA LYS A 58 5.28 -0.59 2.38
C LYS A 58 6.46 -1.34 1.77
N THR A 59 6.57 -2.61 2.11
CA THR A 59 7.50 -3.55 1.47
C THR A 59 6.68 -4.72 0.90
N VAL A 60 6.93 -5.03 -0.37
CA VAL A 60 6.37 -6.19 -1.06
C VAL A 60 7.47 -7.23 -1.18
N VAL A 61 7.25 -8.40 -0.60
CA VAL A 61 8.17 -9.54 -0.60
C VAL A 61 7.61 -10.61 -1.54
N GLY A 62 8.45 -11.18 -2.37
CA GLY A 62 8.06 -12.13 -3.42
C GLY A 62 8.43 -11.60 -4.80
N ASP A 63 8.16 -12.39 -5.83
CA ASP A 63 8.47 -12.06 -7.23
C ASP A 63 7.28 -11.34 -7.89
N VAL A 64 6.84 -10.24 -7.25
CA VAL A 64 5.75 -9.40 -7.72
C VAL A 64 6.31 -8.23 -8.52
N ASP A 65 5.80 -8.01 -9.71
CA ASP A 65 6.17 -6.85 -10.51
C ASP A 65 5.71 -5.54 -9.84
N LYS A 66 6.57 -4.53 -9.89
CA LYS A 66 6.29 -3.19 -9.34
C LYS A 66 4.97 -2.62 -9.83
N ALA A 67 4.69 -2.75 -11.14
CA ALA A 67 3.47 -2.23 -11.75
C ALA A 67 2.21 -2.96 -11.24
N GLU A 68 2.29 -4.25 -11.02
CA GLU A 68 1.18 -5.05 -10.47
C GLU A 68 0.86 -4.61 -9.04
N ALA A 69 1.89 -4.48 -8.18
CA ALA A 69 1.72 -3.98 -6.82
C ALA A 69 1.12 -2.56 -6.79
N GLU A 70 1.62 -1.65 -7.63
CA GLU A 70 1.16 -0.26 -7.71
C GLU A 70 -0.29 -0.13 -8.22
N ASN A 71 -0.75 -1.04 -9.06
CA ASN A 71 -2.12 -1.04 -9.56
C ASN A 71 -3.15 -1.49 -8.53
N VAL A 72 -2.74 -2.33 -7.57
CA VAL A 72 -3.65 -2.99 -6.64
C VAL A 72 -3.60 -2.36 -5.25
N ILE A 73 -2.40 -2.25 -4.66
CA ILE A 73 -2.26 -1.96 -3.23
C ILE A 73 -2.74 -0.55 -2.87
N LYS A 74 -3.63 -0.48 -1.87
CA LYS A 74 -4.19 0.78 -1.36
C LYS A 74 -4.32 0.77 0.15
N PHE A 75 -4.09 1.93 0.72
CA PHE A 75 -4.25 2.20 2.15
C PHE A 75 -5.36 3.20 2.41
N LYS A 76 -6.12 2.98 3.48
CA LYS A 76 -7.07 3.94 4.04
C LYS A 76 -6.56 4.39 5.39
N ILE A 77 -6.49 5.70 5.60
CA ILE A 77 -6.10 6.32 6.86
C ILE A 77 -7.32 7.04 7.42
N THR A 78 -7.76 6.65 8.62
CA THR A 78 -8.96 7.16 9.26
C THR A 78 -8.58 7.82 10.59
N ASP A 79 -9.05 9.05 10.85
CA ASP A 79 -8.90 9.75 12.12
C ASP A 79 -9.95 9.32 13.17
N GLU A 80 -9.80 9.77 14.42
CA GLU A 80 -10.74 9.48 15.51
C GLU A 80 -12.17 10.00 15.25
N ALA A 81 -12.33 11.00 14.40
CA ALA A 81 -13.64 11.53 14.01
C ALA A 81 -14.30 10.74 12.89
N GLY A 82 -13.62 9.73 12.33
CA GLY A 82 -14.10 8.90 11.24
C GLY A 82 -13.86 9.48 9.84
N ASN A 83 -13.14 10.60 9.72
CA ASN A 83 -12.73 11.11 8.42
C ASN A 83 -11.62 10.23 7.86
N SER A 84 -11.72 9.84 6.59
CA SER A 84 -10.77 8.95 5.96
C SER A 84 -10.25 9.48 4.63
N GLU A 85 -8.98 9.16 4.35
CA GLU A 85 -8.31 9.42 3.08
C GLU A 85 -7.74 8.09 2.57
N THR A 86 -7.78 7.91 1.24
CA THR A 86 -7.26 6.71 0.59
C THR A 86 -6.04 7.08 -0.25
N TYR A 87 -5.00 6.25 -0.16
CA TYR A 87 -3.75 6.40 -0.88
C TYR A 87 -3.45 5.12 -1.65
N ALA A 88 -3.20 5.25 -2.94
CA ALA A 88 -2.70 4.16 -3.76
C ALA A 88 -1.17 4.03 -3.57
N LEU A 89 -0.61 2.87 -3.85
CA LEU A 89 0.84 2.68 -3.74
C LEU A 89 1.62 3.59 -4.70
N THR A 90 1.00 4.08 -5.77
CA THR A 90 1.53 5.10 -6.69
C THR A 90 1.71 6.48 -6.05
N ASP A 91 1.03 6.77 -4.92
CA ASP A 91 1.21 8.02 -4.17
C ASP A 91 2.48 8.00 -3.29
N PHE A 92 3.09 6.82 -3.14
CA PHE A 92 4.30 6.62 -2.36
C PHE A 92 5.55 6.85 -3.22
N GLN A 93 6.60 7.31 -2.58
CA GLN A 93 7.94 7.34 -3.19
C GLN A 93 8.57 5.95 -3.12
N TYR A 94 8.99 5.42 -4.27
CA TYR A 94 9.67 4.12 -4.34
C TYR A 94 11.18 4.27 -4.36
N ASP A 95 11.85 3.64 -3.42
CA ASP A 95 13.31 3.50 -3.39
C ASP A 95 13.72 2.16 -4.02
N VAL A 96 14.37 2.24 -5.17
CA VAL A 96 14.83 1.06 -5.95
C VAL A 96 15.89 0.25 -5.18
N SER A 97 16.71 0.91 -4.34
CA SER A 97 17.81 0.25 -3.61
C SER A 97 17.30 -0.61 -2.48
N THR A 98 16.28 -0.14 -1.77
CA THR A 98 15.67 -0.82 -0.62
C THR A 98 14.39 -1.57 -0.95
N LYS A 99 13.85 -1.38 -2.17
CA LYS A 99 12.54 -1.87 -2.62
C LYS A 99 11.39 -1.48 -1.69
N LYS A 100 11.48 -0.28 -1.11
CA LYS A 100 10.47 0.26 -0.19
C LYS A 100 9.70 1.40 -0.82
N TYR A 101 8.43 1.43 -0.51
CA TYR A 101 7.53 2.55 -0.77
C TYR A 101 7.39 3.37 0.50
N THR A 102 7.43 4.69 0.41
CA THR A 102 7.32 5.60 1.55
C THR A 102 6.35 6.73 1.24
N LEU A 103 5.40 6.97 2.14
CA LEU A 103 4.46 8.09 2.10
C LEU A 103 4.63 8.90 3.39
N GLU A 104 4.89 10.20 3.26
CA GLU A 104 5.03 11.13 4.39
C GLU A 104 3.83 12.08 4.42
N LEU A 105 3.18 12.16 5.56
CA LEU A 105 1.98 12.96 5.76
C LEU A 105 2.11 13.83 7.00
N ASP A 106 1.83 15.13 6.87
CA ASP A 106 1.67 16.04 8.01
C ASP A 106 0.21 15.97 8.48
N LYS A 107 -0.03 15.30 9.60
CA LYS A 107 -1.35 15.06 10.20
C LYS A 107 -1.51 15.82 11.50
N PRO A 108 -2.73 16.32 11.83
CA PRO A 108 -3.04 16.80 13.18
C PRO A 108 -2.66 15.76 14.25
N ALA A 109 -2.31 16.22 15.45
CA ALA A 109 -2.11 15.30 16.57
C ALA A 109 -3.41 14.55 16.88
N GLY A 110 -3.31 13.24 17.10
CA GLY A 110 -4.45 12.34 17.31
C GLY A 110 -4.09 10.91 16.93
N THR A 111 -5.05 10.01 17.14
CA THR A 111 -4.91 8.60 16.79
C THR A 111 -5.50 8.34 15.41
N TYR A 112 -4.78 7.56 14.62
CA TYR A 112 -5.15 7.19 13.26
C TYR A 112 -5.16 5.68 13.11
N THR A 113 -6.20 5.17 12.45
CA THR A 113 -6.22 3.79 11.96
C THR A 113 -5.73 3.78 10.52
N ILE A 114 -4.68 3.01 10.26
CA ILE A 114 -4.09 2.79 8.94
C ILE A 114 -4.46 1.37 8.51
N GLU A 115 -5.26 1.25 7.47
CA GLU A 115 -5.75 -0.04 6.98
C GLU A 115 -5.32 -0.26 5.53
N GLU A 116 -4.73 -1.41 5.24
CA GLU A 116 -4.52 -1.87 3.88
C GLU A 116 -5.82 -2.48 3.36
N ILE A 117 -6.47 -1.78 2.44
CA ILE A 117 -7.84 -2.11 1.97
C ILE A 117 -7.86 -2.90 0.66
N GLN A 118 -6.78 -2.86 -0.11
CA GLN A 118 -6.58 -3.64 -1.33
C GLN A 118 -5.15 -4.16 -1.34
N TYR A 119 -4.97 -5.46 -1.48
CA TYR A 119 -3.68 -6.16 -1.43
C TYR A 119 -3.66 -7.47 -2.24
N ASP A 120 -4.81 -7.96 -2.73
CA ASP A 120 -4.88 -9.19 -3.50
C ASP A 120 -4.43 -8.94 -4.94
N ILE A 121 -3.28 -9.48 -5.31
CA ILE A 121 -2.67 -9.33 -6.64
C ILE A 121 -2.95 -10.60 -7.45
N ASP A 122 -3.51 -10.43 -8.63
CA ASP A 122 -3.84 -11.55 -9.53
C ASP A 122 -2.60 -12.38 -9.88
N GLY A 123 -2.73 -13.70 -9.84
CA GLY A 123 -1.61 -14.62 -10.04
C GLY A 123 -0.70 -14.83 -8.82
N TYR A 124 -1.08 -14.29 -7.64
CA TYR A 124 -0.32 -14.45 -6.40
C TYR A 124 -1.23 -14.79 -5.23
N GLU A 125 -0.72 -15.59 -4.29
CA GLU A 125 -1.31 -15.82 -2.98
C GLU A 125 -0.64 -14.92 -1.95
N THR A 126 -1.44 -14.16 -1.18
CA THR A 126 -0.93 -13.36 -0.06
C THR A 126 -0.69 -14.25 1.14
N SER A 127 0.56 -14.68 1.36
CA SER A 127 0.90 -15.63 2.42
C SER A 127 1.03 -14.97 3.80
N SER A 128 1.36 -13.68 3.87
CA SER A 128 1.32 -12.94 5.13
C SER A 128 1.22 -11.44 4.91
N ILE A 129 0.51 -10.76 5.83
CA ILE A 129 0.51 -9.30 6.00
C ILE A 129 0.94 -9.01 7.42
N LYS A 130 1.99 -8.21 7.58
CA LYS A 130 2.56 -7.84 8.88
C LYS A 130 2.77 -6.34 8.97
N TYR A 131 2.68 -5.79 10.19
CA TYR A 131 2.97 -4.39 10.43
C TYR A 131 3.77 -4.14 11.71
N VAL A 132 4.40 -2.97 11.77
CA VAL A 132 5.11 -2.43 12.94
C VAL A 132 4.75 -0.97 13.10
N VAL A 133 4.49 -0.52 14.33
CA VAL A 133 4.28 0.89 14.68
C VAL A 133 5.44 1.36 15.55
N GLY A 134 6.13 2.42 15.12
CA GLY A 134 7.29 2.97 15.80
C GLY A 134 8.40 1.92 15.95
N THR A 135 8.85 1.74 17.19
CA THR A 135 9.84 0.73 17.60
C THR A 135 9.20 -0.52 18.21
N GLY A 136 7.88 -0.70 18.03
CA GLY A 136 7.12 -1.80 18.58
C GLY A 136 7.46 -3.15 17.96
N LEU A 137 6.81 -4.19 18.46
CA LEU A 137 6.95 -5.53 17.91
C LEU A 137 6.14 -5.65 16.62
N GLN A 138 6.62 -6.50 15.70
CA GLN A 138 5.89 -6.88 14.51
C GLN A 138 4.63 -7.66 14.89
N LYS A 139 3.52 -7.33 14.25
CA LYS A 139 2.20 -7.95 14.42
C LYS A 139 1.69 -8.43 13.07
N ASP A 140 0.86 -9.46 13.10
CA ASP A 140 0.13 -9.92 11.93
C ASP A 140 -1.15 -9.08 11.75
N GLY A 141 -1.50 -8.80 10.49
CA GLY A 141 -2.74 -8.11 10.14
C GLY A 141 -2.54 -6.93 9.20
N LYS A 142 -3.64 -6.46 8.68
CA LYS A 142 -3.74 -5.40 7.67
C LYS A 142 -4.19 -4.04 8.23
N SER A 143 -4.29 -3.91 9.54
CA SER A 143 -4.73 -2.68 10.21
C SER A 143 -3.82 -2.37 11.39
N ALA A 144 -3.31 -1.15 11.41
CA ALA A 144 -2.45 -0.60 12.46
C ALA A 144 -3.07 0.66 13.06
N GLU A 145 -2.87 0.87 14.35
CA GLU A 145 -3.24 2.10 15.04
C GLU A 145 -1.96 2.86 15.43
N ALA A 146 -1.90 4.16 15.08
CA ALA A 146 -0.74 5.00 15.34
C ALA A 146 -1.17 6.36 15.89
N THR A 147 -0.47 6.85 16.92
CA THR A 147 -0.70 8.16 17.50
C THR A 147 0.31 9.16 16.96
N VAL A 148 -0.19 10.20 16.30
CA VAL A 148 0.60 11.34 15.84
C VAL A 148 0.71 12.36 16.97
N VAL A 149 1.93 12.73 17.33
CA VAL A 149 2.23 13.75 18.34
C VAL A 149 2.78 14.99 17.63
N VAL A 150 2.44 16.17 18.15
CA VAL A 150 2.89 17.46 17.56
C VAL A 150 4.41 17.50 17.45
N ASP A 151 4.91 17.84 16.27
CA ASP A 151 6.33 17.93 15.86
C ASP A 151 7.14 16.65 16.04
N GLU A 152 6.48 15.53 16.25
CA GLU A 152 7.13 14.22 16.27
C GLU A 152 6.80 13.44 14.99
N THR A 153 7.60 12.41 14.73
CA THR A 153 7.38 11.49 13.63
C THR A 153 7.00 10.13 14.18
N VAL A 154 5.86 9.59 13.73
CA VAL A 154 5.49 8.21 13.95
C VAL A 154 5.63 7.44 12.64
N ASN A 155 6.30 6.28 12.71
CA ASN A 155 6.50 5.41 11.55
C ASN A 155 5.56 4.21 11.65
N VAL A 156 4.91 3.85 10.54
CA VAL A 156 4.13 2.63 10.40
C VAL A 156 4.65 1.88 9.18
N ALA A 157 5.05 0.64 9.38
CA ALA A 157 5.61 -0.18 8.31
C ALA A 157 4.74 -1.41 8.07
N PHE A 158 4.34 -1.64 6.82
CA PHE A 158 3.66 -2.86 6.38
C PHE A 158 4.60 -3.69 5.50
N VAL A 159 4.52 -4.99 5.67
CA VAL A 159 5.27 -5.98 4.89
C VAL A 159 4.31 -7.08 4.47
N ASP A 160 4.11 -7.24 3.17
CA ASP A 160 3.34 -8.35 2.62
C ASP A 160 4.26 -9.33 1.91
N THR A 161 3.94 -10.59 2.06
CA THR A 161 4.63 -11.68 1.37
C THR A 161 3.65 -12.34 0.40
N TYR A 162 4.10 -12.45 -0.84
CA TYR A 162 3.35 -13.03 -1.94
C TYR A 162 4.07 -14.26 -2.49
N ASP A 163 3.33 -15.31 -2.68
CA ASP A 163 3.78 -16.51 -3.36
C ASP A 163 3.08 -16.59 -4.73
N LYS A 164 3.86 -16.75 -5.80
CA LYS A 164 3.30 -16.86 -7.14
C LYS A 164 2.45 -18.12 -7.23
N THR A 165 1.18 -17.98 -7.59
CA THR A 165 0.33 -19.12 -7.87
C THR A 165 0.78 -19.71 -9.19
N THR A 166 1.42 -20.87 -9.16
CA THR A 166 1.62 -21.67 -10.34
C THR A 166 0.29 -22.38 -10.62
N THR A 167 -0.49 -21.82 -11.54
CA THR A 167 -1.54 -22.62 -12.18
C THR A 167 -0.79 -23.71 -12.94
N THR A 168 -0.76 -24.90 -12.39
CA THR A 168 -0.36 -26.07 -13.15
C THR A 168 -1.47 -26.24 -14.16
N GLU A 169 -1.26 -25.78 -15.39
CA GLU A 169 -2.10 -26.23 -16.50
C GLU A 169 -2.00 -27.74 -16.49
N ASN A 170 -3.11 -28.38 -16.13
CA ASN A 170 -3.18 -29.83 -16.10
C ASN A 170 -3.33 -30.28 -17.56
N THR A 171 -2.20 -30.32 -18.26
CA THR A 171 -2.14 -30.89 -19.60
C THR A 171 -2.29 -32.40 -19.46
N THR A 172 -3.49 -32.89 -19.58
CA THR A 172 -3.73 -34.34 -19.61
C THR A 172 -3.66 -34.77 -21.04
N GLU A 173 -2.64 -35.56 -21.40
CA GLU A 173 -2.59 -36.30 -22.66
C GLU A 173 -3.40 -37.58 -22.48
N VAL A 174 -4.51 -37.69 -23.22
CA VAL A 174 -5.31 -38.92 -23.25
C VAL A 174 -5.06 -39.61 -24.59
N THR A 175 -4.35 -40.72 -24.53
CA THR A 175 -4.12 -41.55 -25.69
C THR A 175 -4.95 -42.84 -25.56
N THR A 176 -5.90 -43.03 -26.44
CA THR A 176 -6.73 -44.25 -26.49
C THR A 176 -6.45 -45.00 -27.78
N THR A 177 -6.03 -46.26 -27.66
CA THR A 177 -5.83 -47.14 -28.78
C THR A 177 -6.74 -48.38 -28.61
N THR A 178 -7.67 -48.56 -29.49
CA THR A 178 -8.60 -49.69 -29.43
C THR A 178 -8.75 -50.35 -30.80
N GLU A 179 -8.93 -51.67 -30.80
CA GLU A 179 -9.11 -52.45 -32.06
C GLU A 179 -10.60 -52.58 -32.46
N ASP A 180 -11.51 -52.43 -31.51
CA ASP A 180 -12.96 -52.55 -31.78
C ASP A 180 -13.74 -51.82 -30.67
N THR A 181 -14.38 -50.66 -30.97
CA THR A 181 -15.09 -49.86 -29.97
C THR A 181 -16.34 -49.24 -30.55
N THR A 182 -17.44 -49.37 -29.83
CA THR A 182 -18.73 -48.80 -30.21
C THR A 182 -18.89 -47.33 -29.80
N GLU A 183 -18.25 -46.90 -28.69
CA GLU A 183 -18.35 -45.51 -28.18
C GLU A 183 -17.09 -45.11 -27.41
N ILE A 184 -16.54 -43.92 -27.71
CA ILE A 184 -15.48 -43.27 -26.93
C ILE A 184 -16.00 -41.92 -26.47
N THR A 185 -16.06 -41.71 -25.17
CA THR A 185 -16.43 -40.42 -24.55
C THR A 185 -15.30 -39.90 -23.70
N THR A 186 -14.84 -38.67 -23.98
CA THR A 186 -13.82 -37.96 -23.16
C THR A 186 -14.36 -36.62 -22.72
N THR A 187 -14.28 -36.36 -21.44
CA THR A 187 -14.67 -35.06 -20.82
C THR A 187 -13.49 -34.48 -20.07
N THR A 188 -13.13 -33.23 -20.35
CA THR A 188 -12.04 -32.54 -19.69
C THR A 188 -12.43 -31.09 -19.38
N GLU A 189 -11.91 -30.52 -18.26
CA GLU A 189 -12.19 -29.15 -17.85
C GLU A 189 -11.11 -28.16 -18.28
N ASP A 190 -9.90 -28.66 -18.67
CA ASP A 190 -8.76 -27.82 -19.05
C ASP A 190 -8.17 -28.20 -20.42
N THR A 191 -7.19 -27.43 -20.89
CA THR A 191 -6.50 -27.67 -22.16
C THR A 191 -5.94 -29.08 -22.23
N THR A 192 -6.47 -29.89 -23.16
CA THR A 192 -6.14 -31.32 -23.28
C THR A 192 -5.82 -31.63 -24.73
N GLU A 193 -4.72 -32.34 -24.94
CA GLU A 193 -4.46 -32.99 -26.21
C GLU A 193 -5.07 -34.40 -26.14
N ILE A 194 -6.06 -34.67 -27.00
CA ILE A 194 -6.73 -35.97 -27.08
C ILE A 194 -6.35 -36.61 -28.41
N THR A 195 -5.66 -37.73 -28.34
CA THR A 195 -5.34 -38.53 -29.51
C THR A 195 -6.07 -39.86 -29.42
N THR A 196 -6.96 -40.12 -30.37
CA THR A 196 -7.70 -41.37 -30.45
C THR A 196 -7.33 -42.10 -31.76
N THR A 197 -6.87 -43.32 -31.64
CA THR A 197 -6.58 -44.19 -32.82
C THR A 197 -7.41 -45.47 -32.71
N THR A 198 -8.27 -45.72 -33.70
CA THR A 198 -9.14 -46.88 -33.70
C THR A 198 -9.15 -47.51 -35.09
N GLU A 199 -9.32 -48.84 -35.17
CA GLU A 199 -9.50 -49.54 -36.45
C GLU A 199 -10.97 -49.59 -36.89
N ASP A 200 -11.91 -49.56 -35.91
CA ASP A 200 -13.35 -49.57 -36.23
C ASP A 200 -14.12 -48.84 -35.12
N THR A 201 -14.75 -47.70 -35.41
CA THR A 201 -15.44 -46.88 -34.38
C THR A 201 -16.77 -46.34 -34.87
N THR A 202 -17.80 -46.50 -34.06
CA THR A 202 -19.15 -46.05 -34.36
C THR A 202 -19.42 -44.61 -33.93
N GLU A 203 -18.89 -44.17 -32.80
CA GLU A 203 -19.10 -42.81 -32.29
C GLU A 203 -17.95 -42.32 -31.39
N ILE A 204 -17.45 -41.12 -31.64
CA ILE A 204 -16.47 -40.43 -30.77
C ILE A 204 -17.06 -39.09 -30.34
N THR A 205 -17.20 -38.87 -29.02
CA THR A 205 -17.68 -37.61 -28.44
C THR A 205 -16.62 -37.06 -27.52
N THR A 206 -16.22 -35.80 -27.76
CA THR A 206 -15.31 -35.03 -26.88
C THR A 206 -16.01 -33.77 -26.41
N THR A 207 -16.02 -33.56 -25.12
CA THR A 207 -16.55 -32.35 -24.51
C THR A 207 -15.45 -31.67 -23.67
N THR A 208 -15.14 -30.39 -23.97
CA THR A 208 -14.15 -29.61 -23.25
C THR A 208 -14.72 -28.23 -22.94
N GLU A 209 -14.36 -27.65 -21.80
CA GLU A 209 -14.77 -26.29 -21.46
C GLU A 209 -13.73 -25.25 -21.93
N ASP A 210 -12.50 -25.67 -22.28
CA ASP A 210 -11.44 -24.79 -22.77
C ASP A 210 -10.72 -25.32 -24.01
N THR A 211 -9.75 -24.58 -24.54
CA THR A 211 -9.10 -24.83 -25.83
C THR A 211 -8.48 -26.24 -25.90
N THR A 212 -8.98 -27.07 -26.77
CA THR A 212 -8.54 -28.46 -26.92
C THR A 212 -8.11 -28.73 -28.36
N GLU A 213 -6.97 -29.40 -28.54
CA GLU A 213 -6.59 -30.01 -29.78
C GLU A 213 -7.05 -31.49 -29.76
N VAL A 214 -7.95 -31.85 -30.67
CA VAL A 214 -8.47 -33.22 -30.80
C VAL A 214 -8.00 -33.81 -32.13
N THR A 215 -7.19 -34.84 -32.05
CA THR A 215 -6.75 -35.59 -33.22
C THR A 215 -7.37 -37.00 -33.20
N THR A 216 -8.18 -37.29 -34.20
CA THR A 216 -8.79 -38.62 -34.37
C THR A 216 -8.29 -39.27 -35.65
N THR A 217 -7.73 -40.44 -35.53
CA THR A 217 -7.31 -41.27 -36.69
C THR A 217 -8.09 -42.58 -36.66
N THR A 218 -8.91 -42.79 -37.67
CA THR A 218 -9.71 -44.02 -37.82
C THR A 218 -9.55 -44.57 -39.22
N GLU A 219 -9.56 -45.86 -39.36
CA GLU A 219 -9.59 -46.50 -40.69
C GLU A 219 -11.02 -46.63 -41.24
N ASP A 220 -12.05 -46.70 -40.38
CA ASP A 220 -13.45 -46.64 -40.76
C ASP A 220 -14.30 -45.95 -39.68
N THR A 221 -14.91 -44.77 -39.97
CA THR A 221 -15.68 -43.97 -39.00
C THR A 221 -17.07 -43.69 -39.50
N THR A 222 -18.07 -43.86 -38.61
CA THR A 222 -19.46 -43.54 -38.93
C THR A 222 -19.85 -42.12 -38.50
N GLU A 223 -19.35 -41.61 -37.35
CA GLU A 223 -19.62 -40.25 -36.86
C GLU A 223 -18.54 -39.70 -35.89
N VAL A 224 -18.09 -38.43 -36.04
CA VAL A 224 -17.20 -37.72 -35.12
C VAL A 224 -17.86 -36.42 -34.72
N THR A 225 -18.04 -36.17 -33.39
CA THR A 225 -18.60 -34.94 -32.82
C THR A 225 -17.61 -34.33 -31.83
N THR A 226 -17.27 -33.03 -32.00
CA THR A 226 -16.37 -32.25 -31.14
C THR A 226 -17.11 -31.09 -30.50
#